data_a8dbbfd17a1931c4f76a44154e2ad342
#
_entry.id   a8dbbfd17a1931c4f76a44154e2ad342
#
_cell.length_a   1.000
_cell.length_b   1.000
_cell.length_c   1.000
_cell.angle_alpha   90.00
_cell.angle_beta   90.00
_cell.angle_gamma   90.00
#
_symmetry.space_group_name_H-M   'P 1'
#
loop_
_entity.id
_entity.type
_entity.pdbx_description
1 polymer ?
#
loop_
_entity_poly.entity_id
_entity_poly.type
_entity_poly.pdbx_seq_one_letter_code
_entity_poly.pdbx_strand_id
1 'polypeptide(L)'
;MEYTEYMETLKEQIQNKRARSLVAEEIRGHIEEQAKEYQAEGMSKEDAEREAVRQMGDPVETGCALNRIHRPAFPWKLFVLAVLLTAASILMSVVISGKTEGGASQAEQLRALLVINGVSFAMIFVIMYFDYTWLFLHIRAVYALYMICLCLVWSGGLLGNYQTALLASYSVQVLLPVIFAGIIYQYRGQGFRGILKSAGWIIIPFMVLAAGLISLPKSNGAVVENAVVCLFLLVASVLRGIFGNEKKKYLVELALLVAGILGAGVAFFYKYTFLPSGYVLARLTHTGEFGYQNRMIKDAVARYSLFGNRTFLMQGTGSDGEYLLGNIFCYFGIIAGVLVVAAFVWFLIYALRQSLLQGNRMGFLLGMACSIGLIVRVMVIYIMVNFGYGVIY
;
A
#
# COMPACT_ATOMS: atom_id res chain seq x y z
N MET A 1 42.75 -2.48 24.06
CA MET A 1 42.26 -2.84 22.72
C MET A 1 42.57 -1.70 21.80
N GLU A 2 43.13 -1.97 20.64
CA GLU A 2 43.39 -0.95 19.64
C GLU A 2 42.12 -0.57 18.88
N TYR A 3 42.05 0.66 18.36
CA TYR A 3 40.90 1.21 17.65
C TYR A 3 40.40 0.28 16.51
N THR A 4 41.33 -0.27 15.73
CA THR A 4 40.99 -1.15 14.59
C THR A 4 40.35 -2.44 15.05
N GLU A 5 40.90 -3.06 16.08
CA GLU A 5 40.40 -4.29 16.70
C GLU A 5 38.99 -4.07 17.31
N TYR A 6 38.80 -2.94 18.00
CA TYR A 6 37.49 -2.54 18.54
C TYR A 6 36.45 -2.44 17.45
N MET A 7 36.73 -1.72 16.37
CA MET A 7 35.80 -1.49 15.26
C MET A 7 35.48 -2.76 14.48
N GLU A 8 36.44 -3.66 14.31
CA GLU A 8 36.19 -4.96 13.65
C GLU A 8 35.30 -5.84 14.52
N THR A 9 35.62 -5.99 15.80
CA THR A 9 34.81 -6.78 16.74
C THR A 9 33.38 -6.25 16.85
N LEU A 10 33.21 -4.93 16.92
CA LEU A 10 31.91 -4.29 16.95
C LEU A 10 31.09 -4.57 15.66
N LYS A 11 31.75 -4.45 14.51
CA LYS A 11 31.12 -4.72 13.20
C LYS A 11 30.66 -6.16 13.06
N GLU A 12 31.37 -7.12 13.60
CA GLU A 12 31.00 -8.54 13.54
C GLU A 12 29.71 -8.83 14.29
N GLN A 13 29.42 -8.09 15.37
CA GLN A 13 28.19 -8.26 16.15
C GLN A 13 26.94 -7.74 15.40
N ILE A 14 27.07 -6.88 14.41
CA ILE A 14 25.97 -6.27 13.69
C ILE A 14 25.60 -7.12 12.47
N GLN A 15 24.48 -7.83 12.53
CA GLN A 15 23.99 -8.73 11.47
C GLN A 15 23.55 -7.98 10.21
N ASN A 16 22.93 -6.82 10.37
CA ASN A 16 22.46 -6.00 9.25
C ASN A 16 23.65 -5.30 8.56
N LYS A 17 24.03 -5.75 7.36
CA LYS A 17 25.18 -5.22 6.59
C LYS A 17 25.13 -3.70 6.38
N ARG A 18 23.95 -3.09 6.29
CA ARG A 18 23.79 -1.64 6.11
C ARG A 18 23.87 -0.87 7.42
N ALA A 19 23.22 -1.38 8.45
CA ALA A 19 23.37 -0.83 9.79
C ALA A 19 24.84 -0.89 10.21
N ARG A 20 25.54 -1.97 9.84
CA ARG A 20 26.97 -2.14 10.12
C ARG A 20 27.83 -0.99 9.64
N SER A 21 27.64 -0.51 8.41
CA SER A 21 28.42 0.61 7.88
C SER A 21 28.06 1.96 8.52
N LEU A 22 26.76 2.22 8.71
CA LEU A 22 26.27 3.46 9.32
C LEU A 22 26.66 3.56 10.79
N VAL A 23 26.45 2.48 11.55
CA VAL A 23 26.82 2.41 12.97
C VAL A 23 28.32 2.50 13.14
N ALA A 24 29.10 1.84 12.27
CA ALA A 24 30.56 1.94 12.31
C ALA A 24 31.03 3.38 12.05
N GLU A 25 30.38 4.12 11.16
CA GLU A 25 30.71 5.52 10.89
C GLU A 25 30.33 6.44 12.04
N GLU A 26 29.17 6.19 12.68
CA GLU A 26 28.71 6.93 13.86
C GLU A 26 29.63 6.71 15.07
N ILE A 27 29.94 5.46 15.39
CA ILE A 27 30.83 5.11 16.49
C ILE A 27 32.28 5.65 16.23
N ARG A 28 32.76 5.58 15.00
CA ARG A 28 34.02 6.22 14.63
C ARG A 28 34.02 7.72 14.90
N GLY A 29 32.92 8.41 14.50
CA GLY A 29 32.76 9.83 14.76
C GLY A 29 32.84 10.17 16.26
N HIS A 30 32.16 9.39 17.10
CA HIS A 30 32.19 9.56 18.55
C HIS A 30 33.58 9.33 19.15
N ILE A 31 34.29 8.28 18.73
CA ILE A 31 35.66 8.02 19.17
C ILE A 31 36.60 9.16 18.76
N GLU A 32 36.52 9.64 17.51
CA GLU A 32 37.30 10.76 17.02
C GLU A 32 37.04 12.07 17.75
N GLU A 33 35.77 12.33 18.10
CA GLU A 33 35.36 13.52 18.84
C GLU A 33 35.90 13.49 20.28
N GLN A 34 35.75 12.37 20.99
CA GLN A 34 36.33 12.18 22.32
C GLN A 34 37.86 12.21 22.33
N ALA A 35 38.50 11.61 21.34
CA ALA A 35 39.94 11.66 21.23
C ALA A 35 40.47 13.10 21.04
N LYS A 36 39.72 13.95 20.31
CA LYS A 36 40.06 15.39 20.20
C LYS A 36 39.92 16.13 21.53
N GLU A 37 38.93 15.81 22.33
CA GLU A 37 38.78 16.41 23.67
C GLU A 37 39.95 16.04 24.56
N TYR A 38 40.36 14.76 24.60
CA TYR A 38 41.54 14.35 25.38
C TYR A 38 42.87 14.95 24.87
N GLN A 39 43.00 15.15 23.55
CA GLN A 39 44.16 15.87 23.00
C GLN A 39 44.15 17.35 23.45
N ALA A 40 42.99 17.99 23.54
CA ALA A 40 42.89 19.36 24.07
C ALA A 40 43.27 19.45 25.55
N GLU A 41 43.09 18.36 26.32
CA GLU A 41 43.53 18.23 27.71
C GLU A 41 45.01 17.91 27.87
N GLY A 42 45.75 17.74 26.75
CA GLY A 42 47.21 17.56 26.75
C GLY A 42 47.67 16.12 26.58
N MET A 43 46.79 15.18 26.27
CA MET A 43 47.19 13.79 25.97
C MET A 43 47.86 13.65 24.61
N SER A 44 48.75 12.67 24.48
CA SER A 44 49.30 12.31 23.17
C SER A 44 48.16 11.77 22.28
N LYS A 45 48.29 11.86 20.96
CA LYS A 45 47.32 11.38 20.02
C LYS A 45 46.95 9.90 20.20
N GLU A 46 48.00 9.08 20.45
CA GLU A 46 47.82 7.63 20.65
C GLU A 46 47.14 7.28 21.97
N ASP A 47 47.47 8.00 23.05
CA ASP A 47 46.87 7.79 24.36
C ASP A 47 45.42 8.30 24.38
N ALA A 48 45.15 9.44 23.73
CA ALA A 48 43.80 9.98 23.59
C ALA A 48 42.88 9.03 22.83
N GLU A 49 43.33 8.39 21.75
CA GLU A 49 42.58 7.41 20.99
C GLU A 49 42.32 6.14 21.80
N ARG A 50 43.32 5.65 22.54
CA ARG A 50 43.13 4.48 23.42
C ARG A 50 42.13 4.75 24.56
N GLU A 51 42.17 5.93 25.14
CA GLU A 51 41.30 6.31 26.21
C GLU A 51 39.86 6.49 25.70
N ALA A 52 39.66 7.11 24.53
CA ALA A 52 38.38 7.21 23.87
C ALA A 52 37.78 5.83 23.58
N VAL A 53 38.57 4.89 23.02
CA VAL A 53 38.12 3.51 22.82
C VAL A 53 37.76 2.80 24.12
N ARG A 54 38.55 3.04 25.20
CA ARG A 54 38.28 2.45 26.51
C ARG A 54 36.95 2.91 27.09
N GLN A 55 36.58 4.18 26.91
CA GLN A 55 35.32 4.73 27.38
C GLN A 55 34.08 4.24 26.60
N MET A 56 34.25 3.80 25.38
CA MET A 56 33.15 3.18 24.61
C MET A 56 32.69 1.82 25.16
N GLY A 57 33.43 1.25 26.11
CA GLY A 57 33.11 -0.03 26.76
C GLY A 57 33.45 -1.26 25.91
N ASP A 58 32.82 -2.39 26.22
CA ASP A 58 33.06 -3.63 25.51
C ASP A 58 32.45 -3.60 24.10
N PRO A 59 33.22 -3.83 23.02
CA PRO A 59 32.72 -3.82 21.65
C PRO A 59 31.70 -4.91 21.38
N VAL A 60 31.74 -6.03 22.09
CA VAL A 60 30.74 -7.11 21.93
C VAL A 60 29.40 -6.68 22.53
N GLU A 61 29.40 -6.12 23.76
CA GLU A 61 28.21 -5.65 24.42
C GLU A 61 27.57 -4.48 23.66
N THR A 62 28.39 -3.49 23.30
CA THR A 62 27.95 -2.33 22.52
C THR A 62 27.42 -2.75 21.14
N GLY A 63 28.14 -3.65 20.43
CA GLY A 63 27.72 -4.17 19.14
C GLY A 63 26.42 -4.98 19.21
N CYS A 64 26.25 -5.81 20.23
CA CYS A 64 24.99 -6.55 20.47
C CYS A 64 23.81 -5.61 20.79
N ALA A 65 24.03 -4.58 21.62
CA ALA A 65 23.01 -3.58 21.91
C ALA A 65 22.57 -2.82 20.65
N LEU A 66 23.52 -2.38 19.84
CA LEU A 66 23.28 -1.71 18.55
C LEU A 66 22.61 -2.64 17.54
N ASN A 67 23.04 -3.92 17.48
CA ASN A 67 22.38 -4.91 16.63
C ASN A 67 20.91 -5.13 17.02
N ARG A 68 20.60 -5.12 18.33
CA ARG A 68 19.23 -5.26 18.82
C ARG A 68 18.34 -4.09 18.38
N ILE A 69 18.88 -2.87 18.32
CA ILE A 69 18.17 -1.66 17.86
C ILE A 69 17.99 -1.68 16.33
N HIS A 70 18.99 -2.13 15.60
CA HIS A 70 19.03 -2.11 14.14
C HIS A 70 18.59 -3.41 13.47
N ARG A 71 18.24 -4.44 14.26
CA ARG A 71 17.69 -5.70 13.74
C ARG A 71 16.29 -5.46 13.19
N PRO A 72 16.02 -5.83 11.91
CA PRO A 72 14.68 -5.78 11.39
C PRO A 72 13.76 -6.69 12.22
N ALA A 73 12.83 -6.09 12.96
CA ALA A 73 11.85 -6.84 13.72
C ALA A 73 10.69 -7.24 12.82
N PHE A 74 10.41 -8.55 12.75
CA PHE A 74 9.24 -9.04 12.03
C PHE A 74 7.96 -8.58 12.75
N PRO A 75 6.99 -7.95 12.06
CA PRO A 75 5.77 -7.45 12.67
C PRO A 75 4.78 -8.60 12.93
N TRP A 76 5.12 -9.53 13.83
CA TRP A 76 4.33 -10.73 14.13
C TRP A 76 2.86 -10.44 14.40
N LYS A 77 2.56 -9.35 15.09
CA LYS A 77 1.17 -8.96 15.41
C LYS A 77 0.37 -8.68 14.13
N LEU A 78 0.95 -7.95 13.18
CA LEU A 78 0.30 -7.65 11.91
C LEU A 78 0.14 -8.92 11.06
N PHE A 79 1.17 -9.75 11.02
CA PHE A 79 1.18 -11.01 10.29
C PHE A 79 0.12 -11.99 10.81
N VAL A 80 0.10 -12.25 12.12
CA VAL A 80 -0.90 -13.13 12.74
C VAL A 80 -2.31 -12.62 12.50
N LEU A 81 -2.54 -11.31 12.62
CA LEU A 81 -3.84 -10.72 12.36
C LEU A 81 -4.25 -10.90 10.88
N ALA A 82 -3.32 -10.71 9.94
CA ALA A 82 -3.57 -10.96 8.52
C ALA A 82 -3.93 -12.45 8.25
N VAL A 83 -3.21 -13.38 8.87
CA VAL A 83 -3.49 -14.83 8.76
C VAL A 83 -4.88 -15.16 9.30
N LEU A 84 -5.25 -14.63 10.47
CA LEU A 84 -6.57 -14.85 11.08
C LEU A 84 -7.70 -14.31 10.22
N LEU A 85 -7.55 -13.08 9.69
CA LEU A 85 -8.54 -12.48 8.80
C LEU A 85 -8.68 -13.28 7.50
N THR A 86 -7.57 -13.74 6.93
CA THR A 86 -7.57 -14.58 5.73
C THR A 86 -8.23 -15.93 5.99
N ALA A 87 -7.91 -16.58 7.09
CA ALA A 87 -8.54 -17.86 7.47
C ALA A 87 -10.07 -17.71 7.66
N ALA A 88 -10.50 -16.65 8.33
CA ALA A 88 -11.92 -16.36 8.49
C ALA A 88 -12.60 -16.09 7.13
N SER A 89 -11.95 -15.34 6.23
CA SER A 89 -12.45 -15.08 4.88
C SER A 89 -12.59 -16.35 4.05
N ILE A 90 -11.59 -17.24 4.09
CA ILE A 90 -11.63 -18.54 3.39
C ILE A 90 -12.78 -19.39 3.94
N LEU A 91 -12.91 -19.51 5.26
CA LEU A 91 -13.97 -20.29 5.88
C LEU A 91 -15.35 -19.76 5.47
N MET A 92 -15.57 -18.46 5.55
CA MET A 92 -16.84 -17.84 5.16
C MET A 92 -17.14 -18.03 3.66
N SER A 93 -16.13 -17.87 2.80
CA SER A 93 -16.26 -18.07 1.35
C SER A 93 -16.66 -19.50 1.02
N VAL A 94 -16.03 -20.50 1.62
CA VAL A 94 -16.34 -21.93 1.39
C VAL A 94 -17.74 -22.28 1.88
N VAL A 95 -18.18 -21.76 3.03
CA VAL A 95 -19.52 -21.99 3.56
C VAL A 95 -20.59 -21.39 2.62
N ILE A 96 -20.33 -20.20 2.11
CA ILE A 96 -21.26 -19.50 1.19
C ILE A 96 -21.31 -20.21 -0.16
N SER A 97 -20.16 -20.60 -0.74
CA SER A 97 -20.12 -21.23 -2.06
C SER A 97 -20.83 -22.58 -2.13
N GLY A 98 -20.84 -23.32 -1.02
CA GLY A 98 -21.57 -24.59 -0.95
C GLY A 98 -23.09 -24.44 -0.99
N LYS A 99 -23.61 -23.22 -1.03
CA LYS A 99 -25.04 -22.90 -1.11
C LYS A 99 -25.46 -22.28 -2.43
N THR A 100 -24.48 -21.94 -3.31
CA THR A 100 -24.76 -21.39 -4.64
C THR A 100 -24.91 -22.53 -5.66
N GLU A 101 -26.05 -22.59 -6.35
CA GLU A 101 -26.27 -23.56 -7.41
C GLU A 101 -25.36 -23.26 -8.61
N GLY A 102 -24.64 -24.26 -9.13
CA GLY A 102 -23.80 -24.15 -10.33
C GLY A 102 -22.39 -23.60 -10.13
N GLY A 103 -21.95 -23.38 -8.87
CA GLY A 103 -20.58 -22.98 -8.55
C GLY A 103 -19.59 -24.16 -8.59
N ALA A 104 -18.29 -23.83 -8.59
CA ALA A 104 -17.22 -24.80 -8.39
C ALA A 104 -17.45 -25.59 -7.09
N SER A 105 -17.03 -26.86 -7.04
CA SER A 105 -17.20 -27.66 -5.83
C SER A 105 -16.48 -26.96 -4.66
N GLN A 106 -17.04 -27.09 -3.43
CA GLN A 106 -16.43 -26.49 -2.22
C GLN A 106 -14.93 -26.87 -2.10
N ALA A 107 -14.59 -28.10 -2.49
CA ALA A 107 -13.22 -28.59 -2.45
C ALA A 107 -12.31 -27.88 -3.46
N GLU A 108 -12.78 -27.60 -4.66
CA GLU A 108 -12.01 -26.87 -5.68
C GLU A 108 -11.80 -25.42 -5.27
N GLN A 109 -12.84 -24.76 -4.77
CA GLN A 109 -12.74 -23.37 -4.28
C GLN A 109 -11.78 -23.29 -3.08
N LEU A 110 -11.89 -24.21 -2.12
CA LEU A 110 -10.97 -24.28 -0.98
C LEU A 110 -9.53 -24.47 -1.44
N ARG A 111 -9.26 -25.38 -2.38
CA ARG A 111 -7.93 -25.59 -2.95
C ARG A 111 -7.39 -24.32 -3.61
N ALA A 112 -8.19 -23.67 -4.44
CA ALA A 112 -7.79 -22.42 -5.12
C ALA A 112 -7.45 -21.33 -4.12
N LEU A 113 -8.30 -21.11 -3.10
CA LEU A 113 -8.08 -20.11 -2.05
C LEU A 113 -6.84 -20.42 -1.21
N LEU A 114 -6.61 -21.70 -0.84
CA LEU A 114 -5.43 -22.10 -0.09
C LEU A 114 -4.14 -21.89 -0.89
N VAL A 115 -4.14 -22.24 -2.20
CA VAL A 115 -2.98 -22.03 -3.07
C VAL A 115 -2.67 -20.55 -3.23
N ILE A 116 -3.67 -19.72 -3.58
CA ILE A 116 -3.49 -18.28 -3.80
C ILE A 116 -2.98 -17.59 -2.52
N ASN A 117 -3.62 -17.87 -1.37
CA ASN A 117 -3.22 -17.25 -0.10
C ASN A 117 -1.88 -17.79 0.40
N GLY A 118 -1.60 -19.09 0.19
CA GLY A 118 -0.30 -19.70 0.51
C GLY A 118 0.84 -19.06 -0.26
N VAL A 119 0.68 -18.87 -1.58
CA VAL A 119 1.65 -18.14 -2.42
C VAL A 119 1.79 -16.69 -1.95
N SER A 120 0.68 -16.02 -1.62
CA SER A 120 0.71 -14.63 -1.12
C SER A 120 1.49 -14.51 0.19
N PHE A 121 1.29 -15.40 1.15
CA PHE A 121 2.06 -15.41 2.39
C PHE A 121 3.54 -15.78 2.17
N ALA A 122 3.85 -16.72 1.27
CA ALA A 122 5.23 -17.01 0.89
C ALA A 122 5.92 -15.77 0.27
N MET A 123 5.22 -15.03 -0.58
CA MET A 123 5.73 -13.77 -1.14
C MET A 123 6.00 -12.69 -0.09
N ILE A 124 5.22 -12.62 1.01
CA ILE A 124 5.50 -11.70 2.12
C ILE A 124 6.89 -12.00 2.71
N PHE A 125 7.24 -13.28 2.93
CA PHE A 125 8.58 -13.63 3.42
C PHE A 125 9.67 -13.28 2.42
N VAL A 126 9.47 -13.52 1.13
CA VAL A 126 10.44 -13.13 0.09
C VAL A 126 10.65 -11.61 0.08
N ILE A 127 9.57 -10.83 0.13
CA ILE A 127 9.63 -9.36 0.13
C ILE A 127 10.33 -8.83 1.39
N MET A 128 10.19 -9.50 2.54
CA MET A 128 10.89 -9.12 3.77
C MET A 128 12.42 -9.17 3.66
N TYR A 129 12.95 -10.15 2.93
CA TYR A 129 14.40 -10.27 2.68
C TYR A 129 14.86 -9.35 1.55
N PHE A 130 13.91 -8.82 0.76
CA PHE A 130 14.22 -7.89 -0.32
C PHE A 130 14.53 -6.51 0.24
N ASP A 131 15.67 -5.99 -0.17
CA ASP A 131 16.08 -4.67 0.25
C ASP A 131 15.33 -3.59 -0.54
N TYR A 132 14.27 -3.02 0.08
CA TYR A 132 13.47 -1.98 -0.55
C TYR A 132 14.26 -0.71 -0.92
N THR A 133 15.47 -0.49 -0.37
CA THR A 133 16.31 0.63 -0.80
C THR A 133 16.82 0.46 -2.23
N TRP A 134 16.99 -0.80 -2.70
CA TRP A 134 17.29 -1.05 -4.10
C TRP A 134 16.21 -0.46 -5.02
N LEU A 135 14.93 -0.63 -4.65
CA LEU A 135 13.78 -0.06 -5.35
C LEU A 135 13.89 1.46 -5.47
N PHE A 136 14.23 2.15 -4.37
CA PHE A 136 14.35 3.61 -4.34
C PHE A 136 15.57 4.12 -5.10
N LEU A 137 16.68 3.38 -5.09
CA LEU A 137 17.89 3.73 -5.86
C LEU A 137 17.66 3.60 -7.37
N HIS A 138 16.89 2.60 -7.80
CA HIS A 138 16.66 2.31 -9.21
C HIS A 138 15.23 2.71 -9.66
N ILE A 139 14.61 3.67 -8.98
CA ILE A 139 13.19 4.00 -9.19
C ILE A 139 12.85 4.36 -10.64
N ARG A 140 13.77 4.99 -11.38
CA ARG A 140 13.55 5.31 -12.80
C ARG A 140 13.47 4.06 -13.67
N ALA A 141 14.31 3.07 -13.43
CA ALA A 141 14.28 1.79 -14.14
C ALA A 141 13.00 1.00 -13.78
N VAL A 142 12.64 0.99 -12.49
CA VAL A 142 11.40 0.36 -12.01
C VAL A 142 10.17 1.04 -12.62
N TYR A 143 10.16 2.36 -12.71
CA TYR A 143 9.09 3.11 -13.38
C TYR A 143 9.02 2.78 -14.87
N ALA A 144 10.15 2.71 -15.57
CA ALA A 144 10.18 2.33 -16.99
C ALA A 144 9.63 0.91 -17.20
N LEU A 145 10.05 -0.05 -16.36
CA LEU A 145 9.52 -1.42 -16.38
C LEU A 145 8.01 -1.45 -16.12
N TYR A 146 7.54 -0.67 -15.13
CA TYR A 146 6.12 -0.52 -14.85
C TYR A 146 5.34 -0.01 -16.06
N MET A 147 5.86 1.02 -16.75
CA MET A 147 5.23 1.58 -17.95
C MET A 147 5.18 0.57 -19.10
N ILE A 148 6.23 -0.24 -19.30
CA ILE A 148 6.24 -1.33 -20.26
C ILE A 148 5.15 -2.37 -19.93
N CYS A 149 5.08 -2.81 -18.68
CA CYS A 149 4.05 -3.75 -18.23
C CYS A 149 2.64 -3.17 -18.44
N LEU A 150 2.42 -1.89 -18.11
CA LEU A 150 1.15 -1.22 -18.32
C LEU A 150 0.74 -1.17 -19.79
N CYS A 151 1.68 -0.85 -20.69
CA CYS A 151 1.45 -0.84 -22.13
C CYS A 151 1.18 -2.26 -22.69
N LEU A 152 1.89 -3.28 -22.20
CA LEU A 152 1.66 -4.67 -22.59
C LEU A 152 0.27 -5.17 -22.17
N VAL A 153 -0.15 -4.85 -20.94
CA VAL A 153 -1.50 -5.17 -20.47
C VAL A 153 -2.56 -4.49 -21.33
N TRP A 154 -2.33 -3.23 -21.68
CA TRP A 154 -3.23 -2.49 -22.55
C TRP A 154 -3.30 -3.08 -23.95
N SER A 155 -2.16 -3.46 -24.56
CA SER A 155 -2.12 -4.12 -25.88
C SER A 155 -2.79 -5.50 -25.85
N GLY A 156 -2.66 -6.25 -24.76
CA GLY A 156 -3.34 -7.53 -24.56
C GLY A 156 -4.87 -7.40 -24.57
N GLY A 157 -5.40 -6.31 -23.99
CA GLY A 157 -6.82 -5.97 -24.05
C GLY A 157 -7.32 -5.69 -25.48
N LEU A 158 -6.50 -5.03 -26.30
CA LEU A 158 -6.80 -4.79 -27.72
C LEU A 158 -6.80 -6.07 -28.56
N LEU A 159 -6.00 -7.08 -28.20
CA LEU A 159 -5.89 -8.36 -28.89
C LEU A 159 -7.01 -9.37 -28.54
N GLY A 160 -8.02 -8.95 -27.77
CA GLY A 160 -9.24 -9.71 -27.54
C GLY A 160 -9.28 -10.61 -26.32
N ASN A 161 -8.21 -10.68 -25.52
CA ASN A 161 -8.22 -11.45 -24.26
C ASN A 161 -8.57 -10.55 -23.04
N TYR A 162 -9.82 -10.09 -23.05
CA TYR A 162 -10.35 -9.08 -22.10
C TYR A 162 -10.19 -9.47 -20.62
N GLN A 163 -10.48 -10.73 -20.27
CA GLN A 163 -10.45 -11.15 -18.85
C GLN A 163 -9.02 -11.17 -18.29
N THR A 164 -8.07 -11.71 -19.03
CA THR A 164 -6.66 -11.73 -18.60
C THR A 164 -6.07 -10.33 -18.56
N ALA A 165 -6.41 -9.47 -19.52
CA ALA A 165 -5.99 -8.07 -19.52
C ALA A 165 -6.56 -7.30 -18.33
N LEU A 166 -7.80 -7.55 -17.95
CA LEU A 166 -8.45 -6.93 -16.79
C LEU A 166 -7.74 -7.31 -15.49
N LEU A 167 -7.50 -8.60 -15.24
CA LEU A 167 -6.80 -9.09 -14.05
C LEU A 167 -5.37 -8.56 -13.97
N ALA A 168 -4.64 -8.57 -15.09
CA ALA A 168 -3.29 -8.02 -15.17
C ALA A 168 -3.28 -6.51 -14.93
N SER A 169 -4.26 -5.77 -15.44
CA SER A 169 -4.44 -4.34 -15.21
C SER A 169 -4.57 -4.01 -13.72
N TYR A 170 -5.42 -4.71 -12.99
CA TYR A 170 -5.55 -4.52 -11.54
C TYR A 170 -4.24 -4.78 -10.80
N SER A 171 -3.54 -5.87 -11.15
CA SER A 171 -2.27 -6.24 -10.51
C SER A 171 -1.19 -5.18 -10.73
N VAL A 172 -1.07 -4.66 -11.96
CA VAL A 172 -0.09 -3.61 -12.29
C VAL A 172 -0.44 -2.29 -11.60
N GLN A 173 -1.72 -1.93 -11.54
CA GLN A 173 -2.15 -0.68 -10.93
C GLN A 173 -1.87 -0.60 -9.41
N VAL A 174 -1.90 -1.72 -8.69
CA VAL A 174 -1.55 -1.79 -7.25
C VAL A 174 -0.11 -1.32 -6.98
N LEU A 175 0.80 -1.45 -7.94
CA LEU A 175 2.20 -1.06 -7.80
C LEU A 175 2.43 0.45 -7.93
N LEU A 176 1.50 1.19 -8.55
CA LEU A 176 1.68 2.63 -8.81
C LEU A 176 1.93 3.46 -7.54
N PRO A 177 1.19 3.32 -6.43
CA PRO A 177 1.47 4.06 -5.20
C PRO A 177 2.86 3.76 -4.62
N VAL A 178 3.33 2.51 -4.72
CA VAL A 178 4.65 2.09 -4.25
C VAL A 178 5.76 2.76 -5.07
N ILE A 179 5.62 2.76 -6.39
CA ILE A 179 6.54 3.43 -7.31
C ILE A 179 6.52 4.95 -7.06
N PHE A 180 5.33 5.50 -6.84
CA PHE A 180 5.17 6.91 -6.55
C PHE A 180 5.83 7.33 -5.24
N ALA A 181 5.81 6.49 -4.20
CA ALA A 181 6.57 6.69 -2.98
C ALA A 181 8.08 6.86 -3.26
N GLY A 182 8.62 6.04 -4.15
CA GLY A 182 10.01 6.15 -4.61
C GLY A 182 10.30 7.44 -5.36
N ILE A 183 9.38 7.88 -6.23
CA ILE A 183 9.49 9.15 -6.96
C ILE A 183 9.48 10.33 -5.98
N ILE A 184 8.56 10.37 -5.02
CA ILE A 184 8.52 11.40 -3.96
C ILE A 184 9.86 11.47 -3.23
N TYR A 185 10.42 10.31 -2.87
CA TYR A 185 11.70 10.26 -2.18
C TYR A 185 12.85 10.84 -3.00
N GLN A 186 12.85 10.66 -4.33
CA GLN A 186 13.86 11.20 -5.23
C GLN A 186 13.86 12.74 -5.24
N TYR A 187 12.68 13.36 -5.12
CA TYR A 187 12.51 14.81 -5.13
C TYR A 187 12.41 15.45 -3.73
N ARG A 188 12.84 14.73 -2.67
CA ARG A 188 12.87 15.24 -1.30
C ARG A 188 13.72 16.51 -1.18
N GLY A 189 13.32 17.42 -0.31
CA GLY A 189 14.04 18.68 -0.03
C GLY A 189 13.93 19.77 -1.11
N GLN A 190 13.22 19.51 -2.23
CA GLN A 190 13.10 20.48 -3.34
C GLN A 190 11.90 21.42 -3.20
N GLY A 191 11.22 21.44 -2.06
CA GLY A 191 10.06 22.32 -1.83
C GLY A 191 8.91 22.01 -2.79
N PHE A 192 8.15 23.04 -3.17
CA PHE A 192 7.03 22.90 -4.09
C PHE A 192 7.43 22.39 -5.49
N ARG A 193 8.63 22.75 -5.97
CA ARG A 193 9.16 22.19 -7.23
C ARG A 193 9.29 20.67 -7.18
N GLY A 194 9.63 20.10 -6.01
CA GLY A 194 9.64 18.66 -5.79
C GLY A 194 8.26 18.03 -5.88
N ILE A 195 7.23 18.71 -5.34
CA ILE A 195 5.83 18.27 -5.43
C ILE A 195 5.38 18.25 -6.90
N LEU A 196 5.62 19.35 -7.64
CA LEU A 196 5.25 19.43 -9.06
C LEU A 196 5.96 18.36 -9.92
N LYS A 197 7.27 18.15 -9.70
CA LYS A 197 8.01 17.10 -10.41
C LYS A 197 7.46 15.72 -10.11
N SER A 198 7.18 15.44 -8.84
CA SER A 198 6.60 14.14 -8.43
C SER A 198 5.22 13.95 -9.07
N ALA A 199 4.35 14.95 -9.02
CA ALA A 199 3.04 14.92 -9.65
C ALA A 199 3.13 14.75 -11.18
N GLY A 200 4.11 15.38 -11.83
CA GLY A 200 4.35 15.24 -13.27
C GLY A 200 4.60 13.81 -13.71
N TRP A 201 5.32 13.01 -12.92
CA TRP A 201 5.57 11.60 -13.22
C TRP A 201 4.31 10.73 -13.21
N ILE A 202 3.26 11.13 -12.47
CA ILE A 202 1.99 10.39 -12.41
C ILE A 202 1.14 10.66 -13.65
N ILE A 203 1.30 11.80 -14.31
CA ILE A 203 0.47 12.16 -15.47
C ILE A 203 0.57 11.10 -16.56
N ILE A 204 1.76 10.57 -16.85
CA ILE A 204 1.96 9.59 -17.93
C ILE A 204 1.19 8.27 -17.66
N PRO A 205 1.32 7.59 -16.50
CA PRO A 205 0.49 6.43 -16.19
C PRO A 205 -1.00 6.72 -16.26
N PHE A 206 -1.44 7.87 -15.77
CA PHE A 206 -2.85 8.25 -15.83
C PHE A 206 -3.34 8.49 -17.26
N MET A 207 -2.52 9.07 -18.12
CA MET A 207 -2.85 9.22 -19.54
C MET A 207 -2.98 7.86 -20.23
N VAL A 208 -2.07 6.92 -19.94
CA VAL A 208 -2.14 5.55 -20.48
C VAL A 208 -3.38 4.82 -19.95
N LEU A 209 -3.66 4.93 -18.66
CA LEU A 209 -4.87 4.37 -18.05
C LEU A 209 -6.13 5.00 -18.65
N ALA A 210 -6.16 6.33 -18.82
CA ALA A 210 -7.28 7.02 -19.43
C ALA A 210 -7.50 6.62 -20.89
N ALA A 211 -6.44 6.42 -21.66
CA ALA A 211 -6.54 5.89 -23.02
C ALA A 211 -7.10 4.44 -23.03
N GLY A 212 -6.72 3.62 -22.05
CA GLY A 212 -7.28 2.29 -21.84
C GLY A 212 -8.77 2.31 -21.45
N LEU A 213 -9.26 3.39 -20.82
CA LEU A 213 -10.67 3.57 -20.45
C LEU A 213 -11.61 3.60 -21.67
N ILE A 214 -11.12 4.10 -22.81
CA ILE A 214 -11.88 4.13 -24.06
C ILE A 214 -12.11 2.70 -24.56
N SER A 215 -11.17 1.80 -24.29
CA SER A 215 -11.20 0.40 -24.73
C SER A 215 -11.71 -0.59 -23.66
N LEU A 216 -11.60 -0.24 -22.37
CA LEU A 216 -11.92 -1.10 -21.23
C LEU A 216 -12.75 -0.33 -20.20
N PRO A 217 -14.07 -0.18 -20.38
CA PRO A 217 -14.91 0.69 -19.54
C PRO A 217 -14.95 0.34 -18.05
N LYS A 218 -14.55 -0.88 -17.66
CA LYS A 218 -14.50 -1.30 -16.25
C LYS A 218 -13.26 -0.81 -15.48
N SER A 219 -12.30 -0.13 -16.11
CA SER A 219 -11.06 0.31 -15.45
C SER A 219 -11.14 1.70 -14.80
N ASN A 220 -12.28 2.38 -14.88
CA ASN A 220 -12.47 3.75 -14.35
C ASN A 220 -12.21 3.85 -12.85
N GLY A 221 -12.66 2.86 -12.08
CA GLY A 221 -12.50 2.83 -10.63
C GLY A 221 -11.05 2.84 -10.19
N ALA A 222 -10.21 2.06 -10.85
CA ALA A 222 -8.82 1.94 -10.51
C ALA A 222 -8.01 3.21 -10.79
N VAL A 223 -8.40 4.02 -11.78
CA VAL A 223 -7.79 5.35 -12.04
C VAL A 223 -8.11 6.30 -10.90
N VAL A 224 -9.38 6.37 -10.49
CA VAL A 224 -9.82 7.24 -9.38
C VAL A 224 -9.18 6.78 -8.07
N GLU A 225 -9.16 5.47 -7.80
CA GLU A 225 -8.49 4.88 -6.64
C GLU A 225 -7.03 5.32 -6.54
N ASN A 226 -6.26 5.11 -7.61
CA ASN A 226 -4.85 5.47 -7.62
C ASN A 226 -4.63 6.99 -7.51
N ALA A 227 -5.50 7.82 -8.11
CA ALA A 227 -5.44 9.26 -7.97
C ALA A 227 -5.63 9.68 -6.51
N VAL A 228 -6.62 9.12 -5.83
CA VAL A 228 -6.89 9.37 -4.42
C VAL A 228 -5.72 8.92 -3.55
N VAL A 229 -5.19 7.72 -3.77
CA VAL A 229 -4.04 7.19 -3.01
C VAL A 229 -2.80 8.06 -3.21
N CYS A 230 -2.48 8.45 -4.44
CA CYS A 230 -1.34 9.30 -4.74
C CYS A 230 -1.48 10.69 -4.12
N LEU A 231 -2.69 11.26 -4.11
CA LEU A 231 -2.98 12.53 -3.46
C LEU A 231 -2.76 12.45 -1.95
N PHE A 232 -3.33 11.45 -1.28
CA PHE A 232 -3.12 11.25 0.16
C PHE A 232 -1.65 11.02 0.50
N LEU A 233 -0.90 10.31 -0.36
CA LEU A 233 0.53 10.10 -0.17
C LEU A 233 1.32 11.40 -0.30
N LEU A 234 0.96 12.30 -1.24
CA LEU A 234 1.55 13.64 -1.33
C LEU A 234 1.26 14.47 -0.08
N VAL A 235 0.02 14.49 0.38
CA VAL A 235 -0.37 15.20 1.62
C VAL A 235 0.43 14.67 2.82
N ALA A 236 0.49 13.34 3.00
CA ALA A 236 1.26 12.72 4.08
C ALA A 236 2.75 13.08 4.00
N SER A 237 3.31 13.16 2.79
CA SER A 237 4.70 13.53 2.54
C SER A 237 4.99 14.99 2.91
N VAL A 238 4.07 15.91 2.60
CA VAL A 238 4.17 17.32 2.99
C VAL A 238 4.06 17.45 4.52
N LEU A 239 3.11 16.78 5.15
CA LEU A 239 2.94 16.79 6.61
C LEU A 239 4.17 16.24 7.34
N ARG A 240 4.83 15.22 6.77
CA ARG A 240 6.09 14.65 7.32
C ARG A 240 7.29 15.58 7.08
N GLY A 241 7.17 16.63 6.25
CA GLY A 241 8.26 17.55 5.92
C GLY A 241 9.30 16.94 4.96
N ILE A 242 8.89 16.02 4.09
CA ILE A 242 9.79 15.38 3.11
C ILE A 242 10.29 16.39 2.08
N PHE A 243 9.46 17.33 1.67
CA PHE A 243 9.81 18.37 0.69
C PHE A 243 10.45 19.61 1.33
N GLY A 244 10.30 19.81 2.65
CA GLY A 244 10.84 20.95 3.38
C GLY A 244 10.00 21.34 4.58
N ASN A 245 10.39 22.42 5.27
CA ASN A 245 9.78 22.81 6.55
C ASN A 245 8.53 23.70 6.40
N GLU A 246 8.28 24.32 5.24
CA GLU A 246 7.15 25.22 4.99
C GLU A 246 5.83 24.45 4.73
N LYS A 247 5.46 23.56 5.64
CA LYS A 247 4.34 22.61 5.47
C LYS A 247 3.02 23.27 5.12
N LYS A 248 2.66 24.37 5.82
CA LYS A 248 1.39 25.09 5.59
C LYS A 248 1.33 25.66 4.18
N LYS A 249 2.41 26.30 3.71
CA LYS A 249 2.52 26.85 2.36
C LYS A 249 2.35 25.76 1.31
N TYR A 250 3.10 24.65 1.45
CA TYR A 250 3.03 23.53 0.50
C TYR A 250 1.66 22.85 0.48
N LEU A 251 0.93 22.80 1.61
CA LEU A 251 -0.45 22.30 1.64
C LEU A 251 -1.41 23.20 0.88
N VAL A 252 -1.28 24.53 1.02
CA VAL A 252 -2.11 25.49 0.27
C VAL A 252 -1.81 25.39 -1.23
N GLU A 253 -0.54 25.35 -1.61
CA GLU A 253 -0.11 25.22 -3.00
C GLU A 253 -0.59 23.88 -3.61
N LEU A 254 -0.53 22.78 -2.85
CA LEU A 254 -1.07 21.49 -3.26
C LEU A 254 -2.60 21.54 -3.40
N ALA A 255 -3.30 22.17 -2.47
CA ALA A 255 -4.76 22.32 -2.54
C ALA A 255 -5.20 23.13 -3.79
N LEU A 256 -4.48 24.20 -4.12
CA LEU A 256 -4.73 24.98 -5.34
C LEU A 256 -4.46 24.16 -6.60
N LEU A 257 -3.37 23.38 -6.63
CA LEU A 257 -3.06 22.47 -7.73
C LEU A 257 -4.17 21.43 -7.92
N VAL A 258 -4.61 20.79 -6.84
CA VAL A 258 -5.70 19.81 -6.87
C VAL A 258 -7.02 20.45 -7.32
N ALA A 259 -7.36 21.61 -6.81
CA ALA A 259 -8.57 22.34 -7.22
C ALA A 259 -8.54 22.67 -8.73
N GLY A 260 -7.38 23.08 -9.27
CA GLY A 260 -7.20 23.32 -10.70
C GLY A 260 -7.38 22.05 -11.54
N ILE A 261 -6.77 20.92 -11.11
CA ILE A 261 -6.88 19.62 -11.80
C ILE A 261 -8.33 19.11 -11.73
N LEU A 262 -8.99 19.20 -10.58
CA LEU A 262 -10.38 18.78 -10.42
C LEU A 262 -11.31 19.64 -11.28
N GLY A 263 -11.13 20.96 -11.32
CA GLY A 263 -11.92 21.85 -12.18
C GLY A 263 -11.81 21.48 -13.66
N ALA A 264 -10.58 21.29 -14.15
CA ALA A 264 -10.34 20.85 -15.53
C ALA A 264 -10.86 19.41 -15.77
N GLY A 265 -10.64 18.51 -14.81
CA GLY A 265 -11.07 17.11 -14.88
C GLY A 265 -12.60 16.97 -14.91
N VAL A 266 -13.30 17.69 -14.05
CA VAL A 266 -14.78 17.71 -14.04
C VAL A 266 -15.33 18.21 -15.37
N ALA A 267 -14.77 19.29 -15.92
CA ALA A 267 -15.20 19.83 -17.22
C ALA A 267 -14.98 18.81 -18.36
N PHE A 268 -13.81 18.13 -18.37
CA PHE A 268 -13.49 17.10 -19.34
C PHE A 268 -14.40 15.86 -19.17
N PHE A 269 -14.55 15.37 -17.94
CA PHE A 269 -15.36 14.19 -17.62
C PHE A 269 -16.84 14.42 -17.95
N TYR A 270 -17.37 15.60 -17.61
CA TYR A 270 -18.74 15.99 -17.94
C TYR A 270 -18.96 15.98 -19.46
N LYS A 271 -18.04 16.57 -20.22
CA LYS A 271 -18.17 16.68 -21.67
C LYS A 271 -18.05 15.34 -22.42
N TYR A 272 -17.12 14.46 -21.98
CA TYR A 272 -16.75 13.28 -22.76
C TYR A 272 -17.26 11.94 -22.21
N THR A 273 -17.59 11.88 -20.93
CA THR A 273 -17.98 10.61 -20.28
C THR A 273 -19.43 10.62 -19.77
N PHE A 274 -19.90 11.75 -19.25
CA PHE A 274 -21.23 11.84 -18.64
C PHE A 274 -22.33 12.02 -19.68
N LEU A 275 -22.09 12.84 -20.70
CA LEU A 275 -23.08 13.12 -21.75
C LEU A 275 -23.31 11.96 -22.73
N PRO A 276 -22.27 11.24 -23.22
CA PRO A 276 -22.49 10.23 -24.27
C PRO A 276 -23.08 8.90 -23.82
N SER A 277 -22.78 8.41 -22.59
CA SER A 277 -23.06 7.04 -22.23
C SER A 277 -24.27 6.82 -21.31
N GLY A 278 -24.69 7.83 -20.57
CA GLY A 278 -25.72 7.65 -19.53
C GLY A 278 -25.39 6.61 -18.46
N TYR A 279 -24.27 5.88 -18.61
CA TYR A 279 -23.87 4.73 -17.79
C TYR A 279 -23.67 5.11 -16.31
N VAL A 280 -22.87 6.16 -16.06
CA VAL A 280 -22.61 6.62 -14.70
C VAL A 280 -23.89 7.14 -14.05
N LEU A 281 -24.71 7.89 -14.82
CA LEU A 281 -25.98 8.39 -14.34
C LEU A 281 -26.97 7.24 -14.04
N ALA A 282 -27.07 6.25 -14.92
CA ALA A 282 -27.94 5.08 -14.72
C ALA A 282 -27.52 4.28 -13.47
N ARG A 283 -26.22 4.13 -13.20
CA ARG A 283 -25.72 3.50 -11.97
C ARG A 283 -26.02 4.33 -10.72
N LEU A 284 -25.84 5.65 -10.78
CA LEU A 284 -26.16 6.56 -9.67
C LEU A 284 -27.65 6.58 -9.35
N THR A 285 -28.48 6.62 -10.38
CA THR A 285 -29.94 6.67 -10.25
C THR A 285 -30.57 5.27 -10.10
N HIS A 286 -29.75 4.21 -10.19
CA HIS A 286 -30.18 2.81 -10.15
C HIS A 286 -31.23 2.46 -11.26
N THR A 287 -31.18 3.14 -12.41
CA THR A 287 -32.09 2.97 -13.52
C THR A 287 -31.48 2.11 -14.64
N GLY A 288 -32.36 1.51 -15.49
CA GLY A 288 -31.91 0.72 -16.65
C GLY A 288 -31.15 -0.56 -16.30
N GLU A 289 -30.55 -1.18 -17.32
CA GLU A 289 -29.77 -2.42 -17.16
C GLU A 289 -28.51 -2.20 -16.34
N PHE A 290 -27.83 -1.07 -16.51
CA PHE A 290 -26.61 -0.74 -15.79
C PHE A 290 -26.81 -0.49 -14.28
N GLY A 291 -28.04 -0.16 -13.85
CA GLY A 291 -28.41 -0.01 -12.44
C GLY A 291 -28.91 -1.28 -11.78
N TYR A 292 -29.14 -2.36 -12.54
CA TYR A 292 -29.72 -3.61 -12.04
C TYR A 292 -28.96 -4.22 -10.87
N GLN A 293 -27.66 -4.32 -11.00
CA GLN A 293 -26.80 -4.90 -9.97
C GLN A 293 -26.85 -4.13 -8.64
N ASN A 294 -26.78 -2.80 -8.71
CA ASN A 294 -26.89 -1.95 -7.53
C ASN A 294 -28.29 -2.05 -6.88
N ARG A 295 -29.37 -2.20 -7.68
CA ARG A 295 -30.71 -2.44 -7.15
C ARG A 295 -30.79 -3.77 -6.42
N MET A 296 -30.33 -4.86 -7.03
CA MET A 296 -30.29 -6.18 -6.38
C MET A 296 -29.59 -6.16 -5.03
N ILE A 297 -28.44 -5.50 -4.96
CA ILE A 297 -27.68 -5.38 -3.72
C ILE A 297 -28.48 -4.57 -2.69
N LYS A 298 -29.09 -3.45 -3.08
CA LYS A 298 -29.93 -2.64 -2.18
C LYS A 298 -31.14 -3.39 -1.66
N ASP A 299 -31.80 -4.18 -2.51
CA ASP A 299 -32.90 -5.04 -2.12
C ASP A 299 -32.46 -6.14 -1.14
N ALA A 300 -31.24 -6.65 -1.32
CA ALA A 300 -30.64 -7.58 -0.37
C ALA A 300 -30.31 -6.91 0.96
N VAL A 301 -29.73 -5.70 0.94
CA VAL A 301 -29.43 -4.91 2.15
C VAL A 301 -30.72 -4.61 2.94
N ALA A 302 -31.85 -4.32 2.27
CA ALA A 302 -33.11 -4.08 2.93
C ALA A 302 -33.65 -5.32 3.66
N ARG A 303 -33.19 -6.53 3.32
CA ARG A 303 -33.57 -7.80 3.95
C ARG A 303 -32.59 -8.30 5.01
N TYR A 304 -31.55 -7.53 5.34
CA TYR A 304 -30.61 -7.93 6.38
C TYR A 304 -31.31 -8.07 7.74
N SER A 305 -30.97 -9.15 8.44
CA SER A 305 -31.46 -9.42 9.80
C SER A 305 -30.30 -9.49 10.78
N LEU A 306 -30.57 -9.38 12.08
CA LEU A 306 -29.54 -9.38 13.11
C LEU A 306 -28.69 -10.66 13.09
N PHE A 307 -29.35 -11.83 12.94
CA PHE A 307 -28.71 -13.14 12.97
C PHE A 307 -28.59 -13.81 11.59
N GLY A 308 -28.96 -13.09 10.53
CA GLY A 308 -28.89 -13.56 9.16
C GLY A 308 -30.04 -14.51 8.76
N ASN A 309 -30.11 -14.76 7.46
CA ASN A 309 -31.02 -15.75 6.89
C ASN A 309 -30.19 -16.77 6.10
N ARG A 310 -30.04 -17.97 6.66
CA ARG A 310 -29.20 -19.05 6.09
C ARG A 310 -29.71 -19.59 4.74
N THR A 311 -30.91 -19.21 4.34
CA THR A 311 -31.51 -19.61 3.06
C THR A 311 -31.41 -18.54 1.99
N PHE A 312 -30.99 -17.32 2.36
CA PHE A 312 -30.94 -16.17 1.46
C PHE A 312 -29.48 -15.79 1.16
N LEU A 313 -29.13 -15.83 -0.10
CA LEU A 313 -27.88 -15.29 -0.65
C LEU A 313 -28.23 -14.33 -1.80
N MET A 314 -27.36 -13.38 -2.08
CA MET A 314 -27.50 -12.52 -3.22
C MET A 314 -27.38 -13.35 -4.52
N GLN A 315 -28.48 -13.56 -5.22
CA GLN A 315 -28.51 -14.29 -6.48
C GLN A 315 -27.82 -13.46 -7.59
N GLY A 316 -27.12 -14.15 -8.50
CA GLY A 316 -26.49 -13.51 -9.66
C GLY A 316 -25.17 -12.77 -9.37
N THR A 317 -24.72 -12.74 -8.11
CA THR A 317 -23.42 -12.14 -7.75
C THR A 317 -22.27 -13.13 -7.81
N GLY A 318 -22.51 -14.38 -8.22
CA GLY A 318 -21.49 -15.42 -8.32
C GLY A 318 -20.81 -15.77 -6.98
N SER A 319 -19.95 -16.76 -7.01
CA SER A 319 -19.04 -17.09 -5.88
C SER A 319 -17.85 -16.13 -5.79
N ASP A 320 -17.85 -15.08 -6.58
CA ASP A 320 -16.76 -14.15 -6.73
C ASP A 320 -16.58 -13.36 -5.44
N GLY A 321 -15.36 -13.30 -4.94
CA GLY A 321 -15.01 -12.62 -3.68
C GLY A 321 -15.42 -11.15 -3.60
N GLU A 322 -15.86 -10.59 -4.73
CA GLU A 322 -16.32 -9.20 -4.86
C GLU A 322 -17.52 -8.87 -3.97
N TYR A 323 -18.46 -9.82 -3.82
CA TYR A 323 -19.70 -9.64 -3.01
C TYR A 323 -19.70 -10.44 -1.72
N LEU A 324 -18.55 -10.97 -1.33
CA LEU A 324 -18.43 -11.81 -0.13
C LEU A 324 -18.95 -11.09 1.13
N LEU A 325 -18.64 -9.82 1.29
CA LEU A 325 -19.08 -9.05 2.47
C LEU A 325 -20.60 -8.94 2.52
N GLY A 326 -21.25 -8.60 1.42
CA GLY A 326 -22.72 -8.55 1.34
C GLY A 326 -23.37 -9.90 1.63
N ASN A 327 -22.79 -10.99 1.11
CA ASN A 327 -23.23 -12.35 1.41
C ASN A 327 -23.02 -12.75 2.87
N ILE A 328 -21.96 -12.24 3.53
CA ILE A 328 -21.78 -12.42 4.99
C ILE A 328 -22.91 -11.74 5.75
N PHE A 329 -23.30 -10.53 5.38
CA PHE A 329 -24.44 -9.83 6.00
C PHE A 329 -25.77 -10.55 5.76
N CYS A 330 -25.99 -11.12 4.56
CA CYS A 330 -27.19 -11.89 4.27
C CYS A 330 -27.25 -13.19 5.09
N TYR A 331 -26.19 -13.99 5.04
CA TYR A 331 -26.19 -15.37 5.54
C TYR A 331 -25.97 -15.44 7.05
N PHE A 332 -24.97 -14.69 7.58
CA PHE A 332 -24.62 -14.72 9.00
C PHE A 332 -25.24 -13.57 9.81
N GLY A 333 -25.78 -12.56 9.14
CA GLY A 333 -26.45 -11.42 9.76
C GLY A 333 -25.57 -10.19 10.00
N ILE A 334 -26.25 -9.13 10.45
CA ILE A 334 -25.62 -7.82 10.70
C ILE A 334 -24.52 -7.92 11.74
N ILE A 335 -24.70 -8.68 12.82
CA ILE A 335 -23.72 -8.81 13.89
C ILE A 335 -22.41 -9.38 13.34
N ALA A 336 -22.45 -10.48 12.59
CA ALA A 336 -21.27 -11.10 12.00
C ALA A 336 -20.59 -10.17 10.97
N GLY A 337 -21.38 -9.53 10.10
CA GLY A 337 -20.87 -8.57 9.12
C GLY A 337 -20.16 -7.38 9.77
N VAL A 338 -20.74 -6.80 10.82
CA VAL A 338 -20.14 -5.68 11.56
C VAL A 338 -18.84 -6.11 12.27
N LEU A 339 -18.80 -7.31 12.85
CA LEU A 339 -17.59 -7.84 13.47
C LEU A 339 -16.45 -8.01 12.45
N VAL A 340 -16.76 -8.53 11.26
CA VAL A 340 -15.78 -8.66 10.17
C VAL A 340 -15.27 -7.28 9.74
N VAL A 341 -16.15 -6.32 9.50
CA VAL A 341 -15.77 -4.95 9.15
C VAL A 341 -14.92 -4.31 10.25
N ALA A 342 -15.32 -4.45 11.52
CA ALA A 342 -14.56 -3.91 12.66
C ALA A 342 -13.14 -4.51 12.76
N ALA A 343 -13.00 -5.82 12.52
CA ALA A 343 -11.70 -6.49 12.52
C ALA A 343 -10.80 -5.97 11.37
N PHE A 344 -11.37 -5.76 10.17
CA PHE A 344 -10.65 -5.14 9.06
C PHE A 344 -10.25 -3.69 9.35
N VAL A 345 -11.16 -2.88 9.88
CA VAL A 345 -10.86 -1.49 10.27
C VAL A 345 -9.72 -1.46 11.29
N TRP A 346 -9.76 -2.33 12.28
CA TRP A 346 -8.69 -2.44 13.27
C TRP A 346 -7.34 -2.80 12.63
N PHE A 347 -7.33 -3.79 11.73
CA PHE A 347 -6.14 -4.15 10.95
C PHE A 347 -5.57 -2.97 10.17
N LEU A 348 -6.42 -2.22 9.46
CA LEU A 348 -6.01 -1.06 8.66
C LEU A 348 -5.47 0.09 9.52
N ILE A 349 -6.14 0.39 10.64
CA ILE A 349 -5.66 1.40 11.60
C ILE A 349 -4.31 0.99 12.18
N TYR A 350 -4.14 -0.30 12.52
CA TYR A 350 -2.88 -0.80 13.04
C TYR A 350 -1.75 -0.70 12.00
N ALA A 351 -2.01 -1.08 10.74
CA ALA A 351 -1.04 -0.95 9.64
C ALA A 351 -0.65 0.52 9.39
N LEU A 352 -1.63 1.41 9.36
CA LEU A 352 -1.40 2.85 9.20
C LEU A 352 -0.57 3.42 10.35
N ARG A 353 -0.89 3.05 11.59
CA ARG A 353 -0.14 3.47 12.78
C ARG A 353 1.32 3.01 12.71
N GLN A 354 1.57 1.76 12.31
CA GLN A 354 2.94 1.25 12.13
C GLN A 354 3.71 2.04 11.07
N SER A 355 3.04 2.42 9.98
CA SER A 355 3.64 3.24 8.91
C SER A 355 3.98 4.66 9.40
N LEU A 356 3.12 5.27 10.21
CA LEU A 356 3.34 6.59 10.80
C LEU A 356 4.49 6.62 11.82
N LEU A 357 4.70 5.51 12.54
CA LEU A 357 5.76 5.37 13.54
C LEU A 357 7.15 5.12 12.93
N GLN A 358 7.24 4.90 11.62
CA GLN A 358 8.53 4.70 10.96
C GLN A 358 9.41 5.96 11.05
N GLY A 359 10.60 5.83 11.64
CA GLY A 359 11.59 6.91 11.71
C GLY A 359 12.23 7.20 10.35
N ASN A 360 12.49 6.16 9.55
CA ASN A 360 13.09 6.27 8.23
C ASN A 360 12.09 6.82 7.20
N ARG A 361 12.49 7.86 6.45
CA ARG A 361 11.67 8.50 5.42
C ARG A 361 11.25 7.54 4.30
N MET A 362 12.12 6.60 3.89
CA MET A 362 11.79 5.59 2.88
C MET A 362 10.73 4.61 3.39
N GLY A 363 10.96 4.06 4.60
CA GLY A 363 10.01 3.14 5.24
C GLY A 363 8.66 3.78 5.49
N PHE A 364 8.64 5.07 5.91
CA PHE A 364 7.42 5.85 6.05
C PHE A 364 6.64 5.96 4.71
N LEU A 365 7.31 6.38 3.63
CA LEU A 365 6.67 6.53 2.32
C LEU A 365 6.10 5.22 1.79
N LEU A 366 6.87 4.13 1.88
CA LEU A 366 6.44 2.81 1.43
C LEU A 366 5.27 2.28 2.27
N GLY A 367 5.38 2.38 3.60
CA GLY A 367 4.31 1.98 4.52
C GLY A 367 3.02 2.78 4.31
N MET A 368 3.13 4.10 4.11
CA MET A 368 1.99 4.97 3.81
C MET A 368 1.36 4.62 2.46
N ALA A 369 2.14 4.38 1.41
CA ALA A 369 1.64 3.98 0.10
C ALA A 369 0.81 2.69 0.18
N CYS A 370 1.33 1.68 0.87
CA CYS A 370 0.62 0.41 1.08
C CYS A 370 -0.62 0.57 1.97
N SER A 371 -0.51 1.30 3.10
CA SER A 371 -1.61 1.46 4.05
C SER A 371 -2.76 2.28 3.47
N ILE A 372 -2.46 3.40 2.82
CA ILE A 372 -3.49 4.24 2.16
C ILE A 372 -4.12 3.47 1.01
N GLY A 373 -3.33 2.76 0.20
CA GLY A 373 -3.84 1.94 -0.89
C GLY A 373 -4.83 0.88 -0.40
N LEU A 374 -4.49 0.17 0.68
CA LEU A 374 -5.41 -0.79 1.30
C LEU A 374 -6.67 -0.14 1.87
N ILE A 375 -6.54 1.01 2.55
CA ILE A 375 -7.70 1.73 3.12
C ILE A 375 -8.66 2.15 2.01
N VAL A 376 -8.16 2.78 0.95
CA VAL A 376 -9.00 3.24 -0.15
C VAL A 376 -9.67 2.05 -0.83
N ARG A 377 -8.91 0.99 -1.15
CA ARG A 377 -9.44 -0.19 -1.83
C ARG A 377 -10.47 -0.94 -0.99
N VAL A 378 -10.18 -1.22 0.26
CA VAL A 378 -11.06 -2.02 1.13
C VAL A 378 -12.22 -1.19 1.67
N MET A 379 -11.95 -0.01 2.24
CA MET A 379 -12.99 0.77 2.91
C MET A 379 -13.89 1.50 1.92
N VAL A 380 -13.30 2.17 0.91
CA VAL A 380 -14.11 3.01 0.01
C VAL A 380 -14.75 2.14 -1.07
N ILE A 381 -13.96 1.32 -1.75
CA ILE A 381 -14.43 0.62 -2.95
C ILE A 381 -15.18 -0.64 -2.56
N TYR A 382 -14.57 -1.55 -1.80
CA TYR A 382 -15.15 -2.84 -1.50
C TYR A 382 -16.43 -2.71 -0.65
N ILE A 383 -16.46 -1.83 0.35
CA ILE A 383 -17.66 -1.59 1.15
C ILE A 383 -18.74 -0.93 0.30
N MET A 384 -18.41 0.12 -0.48
CA MET A 384 -19.39 0.79 -1.32
C MET A 384 -20.07 -0.17 -2.32
N VAL A 385 -19.29 -1.03 -2.97
CA VAL A 385 -19.81 -2.04 -3.91
C VAL A 385 -20.77 -3.00 -3.20
N ASN A 386 -20.39 -3.51 -2.02
CA ASN A 386 -21.20 -4.48 -1.28
C ASN A 386 -22.50 -3.91 -0.66
N PHE A 387 -22.63 -2.58 -0.60
CA PHE A 387 -23.86 -1.91 -0.17
C PHE A 387 -24.65 -1.24 -1.31
N GLY A 388 -24.33 -1.55 -2.57
CA GLY A 388 -25.03 -1.05 -3.73
C GLY A 388 -24.75 0.40 -4.11
N TYR A 389 -23.60 0.94 -3.67
CA TYR A 389 -23.10 2.26 -4.05
C TYR A 389 -21.94 2.18 -5.05
N GLY A 390 -21.76 1.06 -5.72
CA GLY A 390 -20.74 0.87 -6.76
C GLY A 390 -21.03 1.72 -7.98
N VAL A 391 -20.43 2.91 -8.05
CA VAL A 391 -20.61 3.87 -9.16
C VAL A 391 -19.55 3.67 -10.26
N ILE A 392 -18.42 3.09 -9.90
CA ILE A 392 -17.17 3.20 -10.67
C ILE A 392 -16.67 1.83 -11.15
N TYR A 393 -17.29 0.72 -10.76
CA TYR A 393 -16.88 -0.66 -11.10
C TYR A 393 -17.83 -1.36 -12.06
#